data_4f896da933acb49d66da8dbb14d01470
#
_entry.id   4f896da933acb49d66da8dbb14d01470
#
_cell.length_a   1.000
_cell.length_b   1.000
_cell.length_c   1.000
_cell.angle_alpha   90.00
_cell.angle_beta   90.00
_cell.angle_gamma   90.00
#
_symmetry.space_group_name_H-M   'P 1'
#
loop_
_entity.id
_entity.type
_entity.pdbx_description
1 polymer ?
#
loop_
_entity_poly.entity_id
_entity_poly.type
_entity_poly.pdbx_seq_one_letter_code
_entity_poly.pdbx_strand_id
1 'polypeptide(L)'
;NIAAAKFSLDHKLPFLYRVHGTPDPKRVEELVTLLQLVGVPCKEIVKPNPETQDFAAILDRVRGLPCETLVSQRLLRTMEKARYSTEETGHFGLALSDYSHYTSPIRRYPDTSIHRVLSAFVEGMPTEEVRRRYAQFCETSATESSRNEIRALIAERDAEDCYMAEYMSQHIGEHFEGTVSGVTMRGVFVRLENSVEGFVSLDAFEGEDFVYDGLITQRSPKRELTIGTPLPIIVASAYVATGKVDFVPDKEKLDI
;
A
#
# COMPACT_ATOMS: atom_id res chain seq x y z
N ASN A 1 -5.10 21.77 -7.46
CA ASN A 1 -5.06 21.14 -6.13
C ASN A 1 -4.25 21.98 -5.13
N ILE A 2 -2.99 22.35 -5.47
CA ILE A 2 -2.14 23.22 -4.65
C ILE A 2 -2.73 24.64 -4.58
N ALA A 3 -3.18 25.19 -5.70
CA ALA A 3 -3.76 26.52 -5.75
C ALA A 3 -5.03 26.64 -4.87
N ALA A 4 -5.90 25.63 -4.89
CA ALA A 4 -7.10 25.60 -4.03
C ALA A 4 -6.74 25.51 -2.54
N ALA A 5 -5.73 24.70 -2.17
CA ALA A 5 -5.24 24.62 -0.80
C ALA A 5 -4.67 25.95 -0.32
N LYS A 6 -3.78 26.58 -1.11
CA LYS A 6 -3.20 27.90 -0.79
C LYS A 6 -4.27 28.99 -0.69
N PHE A 7 -5.20 29.03 -1.64
CA PHE A 7 -6.30 30.01 -1.60
C PHE A 7 -7.10 29.90 -0.31
N SER A 8 -7.40 28.70 0.15
CA SER A 8 -8.14 28.51 1.40
C SER A 8 -7.34 28.97 2.63
N LEU A 9 -6.03 28.73 2.66
CA LEU A 9 -5.15 29.20 3.73
C LEU A 9 -5.04 30.72 3.76
N ASP A 10 -4.82 31.37 2.62
CA ASP A 10 -4.73 32.82 2.49
C ASP A 10 -5.98 33.54 2.98
N HIS A 11 -7.17 32.96 2.69
CA HIS A 11 -8.46 33.49 3.10
C HIS A 11 -8.98 32.90 4.42
N LYS A 12 -8.18 32.03 5.07
CA LYS A 12 -8.53 31.36 6.33
C LYS A 12 -9.90 30.65 6.29
N LEU A 13 -10.21 29.99 5.19
CA LEU A 13 -11.47 29.25 5.01
C LEU A 13 -11.41 27.89 5.70
N PRO A 14 -12.50 27.35 6.23
CA PRO A 14 -12.57 25.96 6.63
C PRO A 14 -12.43 25.07 5.38
N PHE A 15 -11.56 24.09 5.41
CA PHE A 15 -11.21 23.34 4.20
C PHE A 15 -10.88 21.88 4.49
N LEU A 16 -10.79 21.06 3.45
CA LEU A 16 -10.31 19.70 3.52
C LEU A 16 -8.97 19.59 2.77
N TYR A 17 -7.93 19.33 3.51
CA TYR A 17 -6.60 19.05 2.95
C TYR A 17 -6.43 17.56 2.75
N ARG A 18 -5.61 17.19 1.76
CA ARG A 18 -5.12 15.82 1.61
C ARG A 18 -3.74 15.75 2.22
N VAL A 19 -3.66 15.20 3.41
CA VAL A 19 -2.42 15.14 4.20
C VAL A 19 -1.81 13.73 4.18
N HIS A 20 -0.49 13.68 4.28
CA HIS A 20 0.26 12.44 4.34
C HIS A 20 1.40 12.62 5.33
N GLY A 21 1.35 11.87 6.42
CA GLY A 21 2.34 11.97 7.49
C GLY A 21 3.73 11.46 7.10
N THR A 22 4.70 11.75 7.95
CA THR A 22 6.04 11.17 7.86
C THR A 22 5.99 9.68 8.16
N PRO A 23 6.89 8.88 7.59
CA PRO A 23 6.96 7.45 7.86
C PRO A 23 7.16 7.14 9.35
N ASP A 24 6.56 6.04 9.81
CA ASP A 24 6.74 5.55 11.18
C ASP A 24 8.21 5.16 11.39
N PRO A 25 8.90 5.71 12.41
CA PRO A 25 10.31 5.41 12.68
C PRO A 25 10.63 3.92 12.80
N LYS A 26 9.75 3.13 13.41
CA LYS A 26 9.94 1.67 13.54
C LYS A 26 9.95 0.97 12.18
N ARG A 27 9.04 1.38 11.29
CA ARG A 27 8.99 0.84 9.93
C ARG A 27 10.20 1.28 9.10
N VAL A 28 10.74 2.48 9.37
CA VAL A 28 12.00 2.94 8.77
C VAL A 28 13.16 2.06 9.24
N GLU A 29 13.25 1.72 10.52
CA GLU A 29 14.27 0.80 11.06
C GLU A 29 14.19 -0.59 10.42
N GLU A 30 12.98 -1.14 10.23
CA GLU A 30 12.78 -2.40 9.51
C GLU A 30 13.23 -2.30 8.05
N LEU A 31 12.94 -1.18 7.38
CA LEU A 31 13.40 -0.93 6.00
C LEU A 31 14.94 -0.84 5.95
N VAL A 32 15.56 -0.15 6.90
CA VAL A 32 17.03 -0.06 6.99
C VAL A 32 17.64 -1.46 7.15
N THR A 33 17.07 -2.28 8.02
CA THR A 33 17.52 -3.67 8.22
C THR A 33 17.45 -4.48 6.92
N LEU A 34 16.32 -4.36 6.19
CA LEU A 34 16.16 -5.01 4.90
C LEU A 34 17.22 -4.54 3.89
N LEU A 35 17.41 -3.21 3.77
CA LEU A 35 18.38 -2.64 2.83
C LEU A 35 19.81 -3.10 3.11
N GLN A 36 20.17 -3.24 4.39
CA GLN A 36 21.46 -3.79 4.79
C GLN A 36 21.60 -5.27 4.38
N LEU A 37 20.56 -6.09 4.57
CA LEU A 37 20.54 -7.50 4.17
C LEU A 37 20.74 -7.69 2.67
N VAL A 38 20.11 -6.82 1.86
CA VAL A 38 20.24 -6.88 0.39
C VAL A 38 21.43 -6.07 -0.15
N GLY A 39 22.28 -5.52 0.74
CA GLY A 39 23.51 -4.82 0.35
C GLY A 39 23.28 -3.42 -0.26
N VAL A 40 22.13 -2.80 -0.03
CA VAL A 40 21.80 -1.48 -0.57
C VAL A 40 22.17 -0.39 0.44
N PRO A 41 23.05 0.57 0.10
CA PRO A 41 23.39 1.69 0.96
C PRO A 41 22.17 2.55 1.27
N CYS A 42 21.97 2.93 2.56
CA CYS A 42 20.76 3.62 3.03
C CYS A 42 21.04 4.69 4.10
N LYS A 43 22.20 5.31 4.07
CA LYS A 43 22.61 6.32 5.08
C LYS A 43 21.65 7.50 5.15
N GLU A 44 20.99 7.82 4.05
CA GLU A 44 20.10 8.96 3.89
C GLU A 44 18.87 8.86 4.79
N ILE A 45 18.36 7.65 5.02
CA ILE A 45 17.15 7.44 5.84
C ILE A 45 17.46 7.07 7.30
N VAL A 46 18.73 6.96 7.68
CA VAL A 46 19.13 6.66 9.06
C VAL A 46 19.11 7.91 9.96
N LYS A 47 18.89 9.10 9.41
CA LYS A 47 18.78 10.35 10.16
C LYS A 47 17.42 10.50 10.87
N PRO A 48 17.31 11.32 11.92
CA PRO A 48 16.07 11.45 12.73
C PRO A 48 14.82 11.87 11.96
N ASN A 49 14.96 12.66 10.90
CA ASN A 49 13.85 13.13 10.06
C ASN A 49 14.20 12.97 8.57
N PRO A 50 14.09 11.78 8.02
CA PRO A 50 14.34 11.58 6.59
C PRO A 50 13.25 12.26 5.75
N GLU A 51 13.68 12.89 4.66
CA GLU A 51 12.81 13.58 3.73
C GLU A 51 12.36 12.67 2.57
N THR A 52 11.34 13.06 1.83
CA THR A 52 10.85 12.31 0.67
C THR A 52 11.96 12.01 -0.34
N GLN A 53 12.88 12.95 -0.54
CA GLN A 53 14.01 12.81 -1.47
C GLN A 53 15.00 11.69 -1.05
N ASP A 54 15.15 11.45 0.26
CA ASP A 54 16.02 10.39 0.77
C ASP A 54 15.48 9.00 0.38
N PHE A 55 14.16 8.83 0.44
CA PHE A 55 13.50 7.59 0.00
C PHE A 55 13.49 7.45 -1.52
N ALA A 56 13.33 8.54 -2.26
CA ALA A 56 13.42 8.53 -3.72
C ALA A 56 14.82 8.09 -4.19
N ALA A 57 15.88 8.55 -3.52
CA ALA A 57 17.25 8.15 -3.82
C ALA A 57 17.48 6.64 -3.65
N ILE A 58 16.80 5.99 -2.69
CA ILE A 58 16.85 4.54 -2.52
C ILE A 58 16.16 3.84 -3.70
N LEU A 59 14.97 4.31 -4.11
CA LEU A 59 14.24 3.74 -5.26
C LEU A 59 15.06 3.86 -6.55
N ASP A 60 15.70 5.00 -6.78
CA ASP A 60 16.58 5.19 -7.94
C ASP A 60 17.79 4.26 -7.91
N ARG A 61 18.35 4.01 -6.72
CA ARG A 61 19.51 3.14 -6.52
C ARG A 61 19.20 1.66 -6.77
N VAL A 62 18.00 1.19 -6.45
CA VAL A 62 17.62 -0.21 -6.65
C VAL A 62 17.03 -0.50 -8.03
N ARG A 63 16.80 0.52 -8.84
CA ARG A 63 16.21 0.40 -10.18
C ARG A 63 17.03 -0.55 -11.05
N GLY A 64 16.37 -1.58 -11.59
CA GLY A 64 17.01 -2.62 -12.41
C GLY A 64 17.79 -3.67 -11.62
N LEU A 65 17.85 -3.59 -10.30
CA LEU A 65 18.46 -4.62 -9.47
C LEU A 65 17.46 -5.74 -9.13
N PRO A 66 17.93 -6.98 -8.87
CA PRO A 66 17.05 -8.09 -8.48
C PRO A 66 16.18 -7.79 -7.25
N CYS A 67 16.63 -6.92 -6.36
CA CYS A 67 15.92 -6.53 -5.14
C CYS A 67 14.92 -5.36 -5.35
N GLU A 68 14.78 -4.80 -6.56
CA GLU A 68 13.93 -3.62 -6.81
C GLU A 68 12.50 -3.81 -6.34
N THR A 69 11.86 -4.90 -6.73
CA THR A 69 10.47 -5.18 -6.37
C THR A 69 10.29 -5.29 -4.86
N LEU A 70 11.19 -6.03 -4.20
CA LEU A 70 11.17 -6.22 -2.75
C LEU A 70 11.33 -4.89 -1.99
N VAL A 71 12.37 -4.12 -2.35
CA VAL A 71 12.66 -2.83 -1.71
C VAL A 71 11.53 -1.84 -1.94
N SER A 72 11.01 -1.74 -3.17
CA SER A 72 9.92 -0.83 -3.52
C SER A 72 8.64 -1.15 -2.74
N GLN A 73 8.26 -2.43 -2.64
CA GLN A 73 7.11 -2.86 -1.84
C GLN A 73 7.28 -2.56 -0.36
N ARG A 74 8.47 -2.84 0.20
CA ARG A 74 8.74 -2.58 1.62
C ARG A 74 8.76 -1.10 1.92
N LEU A 75 9.39 -0.29 1.07
CA LEU A 75 9.41 1.15 1.17
C LEU A 75 7.98 1.73 1.15
N LEU A 76 7.13 1.27 0.22
CA LEU A 76 5.74 1.71 0.16
C LEU A 76 4.96 1.36 1.45
N ARG A 77 5.21 0.18 2.03
CA ARG A 77 4.60 -0.23 3.31
C ARG A 77 5.11 0.56 4.52
N THR A 78 6.27 1.19 4.40
CA THR A 78 6.84 2.08 5.44
C THR A 78 6.09 3.42 5.50
N MET A 79 5.53 3.85 4.36
CA MET A 79 4.78 5.08 4.27
C MET A 79 3.44 5.01 5.02
N GLU A 80 3.03 6.13 5.61
CA GLU A 80 1.67 6.27 6.12
C GLU A 80 0.64 6.30 4.98
N LYS A 81 -0.63 6.12 5.33
CA LYS A 81 -1.71 6.33 4.37
C LYS A 81 -2.12 7.80 4.38
N ALA A 82 -2.26 8.39 3.19
CA ALA A 82 -2.82 9.71 3.06
C ALA A 82 -4.28 9.73 3.56
N ARG A 83 -4.70 10.83 4.19
CA ARG A 83 -6.05 11.02 4.72
C ARG A 83 -6.55 12.43 4.45
N TYR A 84 -7.84 12.66 4.63
CA TYR A 84 -8.39 14.01 4.64
C TYR A 84 -8.34 14.58 6.06
N SER A 85 -8.05 15.88 6.16
CA SER A 85 -7.94 16.61 7.43
C SER A 85 -8.36 18.06 7.23
N THR A 86 -8.88 18.69 8.27
CA THR A 86 -9.06 20.15 8.31
C THR A 86 -7.79 20.88 8.75
N GLU A 87 -6.82 20.16 9.29
CA GLU A 87 -5.50 20.65 9.62
C GLU A 87 -4.56 20.37 8.45
N GLU A 88 -3.87 21.42 8.01
CA GLU A 88 -2.84 21.32 6.99
C GLU A 88 -1.52 20.92 7.65
N THR A 89 -1.02 19.72 7.32
CA THR A 89 0.23 19.15 7.85
C THR A 89 1.20 18.71 6.75
N GLY A 90 0.90 19.07 5.51
CA GLY A 90 1.66 18.69 4.33
C GLY A 90 1.35 17.29 3.79
N HIS A 91 1.93 17.00 2.66
CA HIS A 91 1.82 15.71 1.98
C HIS A 91 3.22 15.15 1.72
N PHE A 92 3.73 14.35 2.66
CA PHE A 92 5.09 13.79 2.61
C PHE A 92 5.37 13.08 1.27
N GLY A 93 4.52 12.16 0.85
CA GLY A 93 4.75 11.37 -0.38
C GLY A 93 4.80 12.18 -1.69
N LEU A 94 4.29 13.43 -1.68
CA LEU A 94 4.36 14.36 -2.81
C LEU A 94 5.39 15.49 -2.59
N ALA A 95 6.01 15.55 -1.41
CA ALA A 95 6.90 16.65 -1.01
C ALA A 95 6.24 18.03 -1.15
N LEU A 96 4.96 18.13 -0.75
CA LEU A 96 4.16 19.35 -0.83
C LEU A 96 3.79 19.84 0.56
N SER A 97 3.87 21.16 0.79
CA SER A 97 3.40 21.80 2.03
C SER A 97 1.88 21.90 2.05
N ASP A 98 1.26 22.27 0.93
CA ASP A 98 -0.16 22.60 0.85
C ASP A 98 -0.80 21.75 -0.26
N TYR A 99 -1.69 20.85 0.10
CA TYR A 99 -2.31 19.98 -0.89
C TYR A 99 -3.75 19.62 -0.52
N SER A 100 -4.60 19.60 -1.53
CA SER A 100 -6.01 19.25 -1.41
C SER A 100 -6.47 18.54 -2.67
N HIS A 101 -7.57 17.83 -2.60
CA HIS A 101 -8.23 17.26 -3.75
C HIS A 101 -9.36 18.19 -4.22
N TYR A 102 -9.21 18.80 -5.39
CA TYR A 102 -10.15 19.79 -5.94
C TYR A 102 -10.73 19.41 -7.31
N THR A 103 -9.94 18.65 -8.11
CA THR A 103 -10.15 18.53 -9.56
C THR A 103 -11.07 17.39 -9.99
N SER A 104 -11.62 16.59 -9.08
CA SER A 104 -12.42 15.42 -9.42
C SER A 104 -13.73 15.30 -8.60
N PRO A 105 -14.62 16.32 -8.60
CA PRO A 105 -15.81 16.35 -7.74
C PRO A 105 -16.86 15.29 -8.12
N ILE A 106 -16.82 14.73 -9.34
CA ILE A 106 -17.75 13.68 -9.77
C ILE A 106 -17.54 12.38 -8.99
N ARG A 107 -16.30 12.05 -8.67
CA ARG A 107 -15.93 10.76 -8.04
C ARG A 107 -15.35 10.89 -6.64
N ARG A 108 -15.07 12.09 -6.16
CA ARG A 108 -14.54 12.33 -4.82
C ARG A 108 -15.38 13.34 -4.07
N TYR A 109 -16.04 12.89 -3.02
CA TYR A 109 -16.86 13.73 -2.17
C TYR A 109 -16.12 14.90 -1.51
N PRO A 110 -14.84 14.74 -1.06
CA PRO A 110 -14.05 15.86 -0.54
C PRO A 110 -13.93 17.03 -1.53
N ASP A 111 -13.73 16.76 -2.81
CA ASP A 111 -13.68 17.79 -3.85
C ASP A 111 -15.00 18.57 -3.90
N THR A 112 -16.14 17.86 -3.92
CA THR A 112 -17.47 18.49 -3.87
C THR A 112 -17.67 19.32 -2.59
N SER A 113 -17.15 18.83 -1.46
CA SER A 113 -17.24 19.53 -0.18
C SER A 113 -16.50 20.87 -0.20
N ILE A 114 -15.28 20.90 -0.72
CA ILE A 114 -14.51 22.15 -0.82
C ILE A 114 -15.06 23.10 -1.90
N HIS A 115 -15.65 22.57 -2.98
CA HIS A 115 -16.35 23.39 -3.96
C HIS A 115 -17.49 24.19 -3.30
N ARG A 116 -18.26 23.60 -2.38
CA ARG A 116 -19.32 24.31 -1.64
C ARG A 116 -18.77 25.48 -0.82
N VAL A 117 -17.64 25.26 -0.14
CA VAL A 117 -16.99 26.32 0.67
C VAL A 117 -16.50 27.45 -0.22
N LEU A 118 -15.81 27.11 -1.31
CA LEU A 118 -15.26 28.09 -2.25
C LEU A 118 -16.37 28.87 -2.96
N SER A 119 -17.43 28.19 -3.42
CA SER A 119 -18.57 28.86 -4.07
C SER A 119 -19.23 29.86 -3.13
N ALA A 120 -19.51 29.47 -1.88
CA ALA A 120 -20.12 30.38 -0.90
C ALA A 120 -19.24 31.64 -0.67
N PHE A 121 -17.90 31.47 -0.59
CA PHE A 121 -16.99 32.61 -0.44
C PHE A 121 -16.94 33.47 -1.69
N VAL A 122 -16.84 32.90 -2.88
CA VAL A 122 -16.74 33.63 -4.16
C VAL A 122 -18.07 34.36 -4.48
N GLU A 123 -19.20 33.81 -4.06
CA GLU A 123 -20.54 34.45 -4.16
C GLU A 123 -20.73 35.57 -3.15
N GLY A 124 -19.72 35.90 -2.33
CA GLY A 124 -19.67 37.07 -1.47
C GLY A 124 -20.06 36.82 0.00
N MET A 125 -20.16 35.54 0.43
CA MET A 125 -20.36 35.25 1.85
C MET A 125 -19.12 35.65 2.66
N PRO A 126 -19.28 36.47 3.73
CA PRO A 126 -18.16 36.87 4.59
C PRO A 126 -17.42 35.69 5.19
N THR A 127 -16.10 35.79 5.30
CA THR A 127 -15.24 34.68 5.82
C THR A 127 -15.73 34.13 7.16
N GLU A 128 -16.14 34.99 8.09
CA GLU A 128 -16.63 34.56 9.40
C GLU A 128 -17.93 33.77 9.31
N GLU A 129 -18.80 34.11 8.35
CA GLU A 129 -20.02 33.35 8.10
C GLU A 129 -19.73 32.00 7.43
N VAL A 130 -18.78 31.97 6.48
CA VAL A 130 -18.30 30.72 5.87
C VAL A 130 -17.76 29.80 6.95
N ARG A 131 -16.94 30.32 7.86
CA ARG A 131 -16.41 29.54 9.00
C ARG A 131 -17.51 28.97 9.88
N ARG A 132 -18.42 29.82 10.31
CA ARG A 132 -19.54 29.39 11.17
C ARG A 132 -20.39 28.31 10.52
N ARG A 133 -20.60 28.42 9.20
CA ARG A 133 -21.45 27.50 8.46
C ARG A 133 -20.79 26.19 8.09
N TYR A 134 -19.51 26.22 7.75
CA TYR A 134 -18.84 25.08 7.11
C TYR A 134 -17.73 24.43 7.96
N ALA A 135 -17.31 24.97 9.09
CA ALA A 135 -16.23 24.37 9.89
C ALA A 135 -16.57 22.93 10.30
N GLN A 136 -17.70 22.73 10.98
CA GLN A 136 -18.16 21.41 11.40
C GLN A 136 -18.45 20.47 10.23
N PHE A 137 -18.97 21.01 9.12
CA PHE A 137 -19.20 20.26 7.90
C PHE A 137 -17.89 19.73 7.31
N CYS A 138 -16.84 20.56 7.26
CA CYS A 138 -15.51 20.15 6.78
C CYS A 138 -14.89 19.06 7.67
N GLU A 139 -14.97 19.21 8.98
CA GLU A 139 -14.47 18.23 9.94
C GLU A 139 -15.15 16.86 9.77
N THR A 140 -16.50 16.86 9.71
CA THR A 140 -17.25 15.63 9.47
C THR A 140 -16.94 15.04 8.10
N SER A 141 -16.88 15.87 7.03
CA SER A 141 -16.56 15.41 5.68
C SER A 141 -15.16 14.81 5.59
N ALA A 142 -14.15 15.38 6.26
CA ALA A 142 -12.79 14.87 6.28
C ALA A 142 -12.71 13.48 6.94
N THR A 143 -13.33 13.35 8.11
CA THR A 143 -13.37 12.11 8.88
C THR A 143 -14.09 10.99 8.12
N GLU A 144 -15.31 11.27 7.65
CA GLU A 144 -16.12 10.28 6.95
C GLU A 144 -15.53 9.88 5.60
N SER A 145 -14.95 10.83 4.87
CA SER A 145 -14.32 10.55 3.58
C SER A 145 -13.09 9.67 3.76
N SER A 146 -12.25 9.92 4.77
CA SER A 146 -11.08 9.08 5.05
C SER A 146 -11.49 7.66 5.43
N ARG A 147 -12.54 7.51 6.26
CA ARG A 147 -13.07 6.22 6.67
C ARG A 147 -13.67 5.44 5.51
N ASN A 148 -14.47 6.11 4.68
CA ASN A 148 -15.17 5.48 3.56
C ASN A 148 -14.23 5.16 2.39
N GLU A 149 -13.15 5.92 2.18
CA GLU A 149 -12.10 5.58 1.23
C GLU A 149 -11.47 4.21 1.56
N ILE A 150 -11.17 3.96 2.84
CA ILE A 150 -10.64 2.66 3.27
C ILE A 150 -11.68 1.53 3.06
N ARG A 151 -12.95 1.79 3.39
CA ARG A 151 -14.03 0.80 3.19
C ARG A 151 -14.23 0.46 1.71
N ALA A 152 -14.21 1.47 0.85
CA ALA A 152 -14.33 1.28 -0.58
C ALA A 152 -13.17 0.45 -1.14
N LEU A 153 -11.93 0.75 -0.70
CA LEU A 153 -10.75 -0.01 -1.10
C LEU A 153 -10.81 -1.49 -0.64
N ILE A 154 -11.32 -1.75 0.57
CA ILE A 154 -11.49 -3.13 1.06
C ILE A 154 -12.54 -3.84 0.20
N ALA A 155 -13.70 -3.22 -0.03
CA ALA A 155 -14.75 -3.83 -0.84
C ALA A 155 -14.32 -4.11 -2.29
N GLU A 156 -13.51 -3.21 -2.88
CA GLU A 156 -12.90 -3.40 -4.21
C GLU A 156 -11.98 -4.63 -4.22
N ARG A 157 -11.06 -4.72 -3.25
CA ARG A 157 -10.14 -5.86 -3.13
C ARG A 157 -10.88 -7.17 -2.89
N ASP A 158 -11.84 -7.20 -1.97
CA ASP A 158 -12.63 -8.40 -1.68
C ASP A 158 -13.36 -8.88 -2.94
N ALA A 159 -13.89 -7.96 -3.75
CA ALA A 159 -14.52 -8.31 -5.02
C ALA A 159 -13.50 -8.87 -6.04
N GLU A 160 -12.34 -8.22 -6.19
CA GLU A 160 -11.25 -8.71 -7.05
C GLU A 160 -10.79 -10.11 -6.62
N ASP A 161 -10.56 -10.33 -5.32
CA ASP A 161 -10.16 -11.62 -4.77
C ASP A 161 -11.22 -12.71 -5.05
N CYS A 162 -12.51 -12.39 -4.93
CA CYS A 162 -13.60 -13.32 -5.28
C CYS A 162 -13.56 -13.70 -6.77
N TYR A 163 -13.39 -12.74 -7.69
CA TYR A 163 -13.28 -13.03 -9.12
C TYR A 163 -12.02 -13.82 -9.46
N MET A 164 -10.89 -13.52 -8.83
CA MET A 164 -9.65 -14.29 -8.99
C MET A 164 -9.83 -15.74 -8.51
N ALA A 165 -10.50 -15.94 -7.38
CA ALA A 165 -10.79 -17.28 -6.87
C ALA A 165 -11.79 -18.04 -7.77
N GLU A 166 -12.79 -17.35 -8.33
CA GLU A 166 -13.71 -17.96 -9.30
C GLU A 166 -12.97 -18.43 -10.57
N TYR A 167 -12.11 -17.59 -11.11
CA TYR A 167 -11.24 -17.95 -12.23
C TYR A 167 -10.38 -19.17 -11.88
N MET A 168 -9.67 -19.14 -10.75
CA MET A 168 -8.79 -20.23 -10.33
C MET A 168 -9.55 -21.53 -9.96
N SER A 169 -10.82 -21.46 -9.64
CA SER A 169 -11.63 -22.66 -9.36
C SER A 169 -11.77 -23.58 -10.59
N GLN A 170 -11.59 -23.03 -11.78
CA GLN A 170 -11.63 -23.78 -13.05
C GLN A 170 -10.27 -24.39 -13.41
N HIS A 171 -9.21 -24.04 -12.67
CA HIS A 171 -7.83 -24.45 -12.92
C HIS A 171 -7.26 -25.35 -11.79
N ILE A 172 -8.12 -25.94 -10.94
CA ILE A 172 -7.67 -26.82 -9.86
C ILE A 172 -6.93 -28.04 -10.47
N GLY A 173 -5.73 -28.31 -9.96
CA GLY A 173 -4.83 -29.35 -10.44
C GLY A 173 -3.89 -28.92 -11.58
N GLU A 174 -4.04 -27.72 -12.11
CA GLU A 174 -3.14 -27.20 -13.14
C GLU A 174 -1.84 -26.63 -12.55
N HIS A 175 -0.78 -26.69 -13.36
CA HIS A 175 0.57 -26.24 -13.02
C HIS A 175 0.81 -24.82 -13.50
N PHE A 176 1.37 -23.99 -12.62
CA PHE A 176 1.73 -22.60 -12.94
C PHE A 176 3.14 -22.27 -12.46
N GLU A 177 3.78 -21.34 -13.17
CA GLU A 177 4.99 -20.68 -12.70
C GLU A 177 4.58 -19.48 -11.86
N GLY A 178 5.13 -19.41 -10.65
CA GLY A 178 4.85 -18.33 -9.74
C GLY A 178 6.13 -17.73 -9.14
N THR A 179 5.96 -16.62 -8.45
CA THR A 179 7.05 -15.94 -7.73
C THR A 179 6.60 -15.63 -6.32
N VAL A 180 7.42 -15.91 -5.33
CA VAL A 180 7.13 -15.57 -3.93
C VAL A 180 6.93 -14.06 -3.81
N SER A 181 5.74 -13.63 -3.42
CA SER A 181 5.35 -12.23 -3.25
C SER A 181 5.30 -11.79 -1.79
N GLY A 182 5.18 -12.75 -0.88
CA GLY A 182 5.15 -12.49 0.55
C GLY A 182 5.56 -13.71 1.36
N VAL A 183 6.16 -13.46 2.52
CA VAL A 183 6.63 -14.51 3.44
C VAL A 183 6.01 -14.29 4.81
N THR A 184 5.52 -15.36 5.42
CA THR A 184 4.91 -15.37 6.75
C THR A 184 5.46 -16.55 7.57
N MET A 185 5.17 -16.59 8.86
CA MET A 185 5.54 -17.72 9.72
C MET A 185 4.93 -19.06 9.29
N ARG A 186 3.79 -19.06 8.55
CA ARG A 186 3.03 -20.29 8.22
C ARG A 186 3.21 -20.73 6.78
N GLY A 187 3.76 -19.87 5.93
CA GLY A 187 3.85 -20.12 4.50
C GLY A 187 4.24 -18.90 3.71
N VAL A 188 4.18 -19.06 2.42
CA VAL A 188 4.51 -18.01 1.47
C VAL A 188 3.32 -17.69 0.58
N PHE A 189 3.17 -16.42 0.21
CA PHE A 189 2.28 -16.02 -0.86
C PHE A 189 3.04 -16.12 -2.19
N VAL A 190 2.38 -16.65 -3.18
CA VAL A 190 2.95 -16.82 -4.53
C VAL A 190 2.05 -16.09 -5.52
N ARG A 191 2.65 -15.23 -6.32
CA ARG A 191 1.97 -14.49 -7.38
C ARG A 191 2.28 -15.10 -8.73
N LEU A 192 1.24 -15.36 -9.52
CA LEU A 192 1.32 -15.85 -10.87
C LEU A 192 1.47 -14.68 -11.87
N GLU A 193 1.83 -14.98 -13.13
CA GLU A 193 1.95 -13.97 -14.18
C GLU A 193 0.63 -13.21 -14.46
N ASN A 194 -0.51 -13.88 -14.29
CA ASN A 194 -1.85 -13.30 -14.42
C ASN A 194 -2.26 -12.44 -13.19
N SER A 195 -1.33 -12.15 -12.28
CA SER A 195 -1.51 -11.38 -11.05
C SER A 195 -2.34 -12.06 -9.95
N VAL A 196 -2.82 -13.28 -10.14
CA VAL A 196 -3.45 -14.05 -9.07
C VAL A 196 -2.42 -14.35 -8.00
N GLU A 197 -2.80 -14.16 -6.74
CA GLU A 197 -1.97 -14.48 -5.58
C GLU A 197 -2.64 -15.59 -4.77
N GLY A 198 -1.88 -16.62 -4.43
CA GLY A 198 -2.35 -17.73 -3.61
C GLY A 198 -1.35 -18.04 -2.49
N PHE A 199 -1.80 -18.84 -1.54
CA PHE A 199 -1.02 -19.21 -0.35
C PHE A 199 -0.47 -20.63 -0.48
N VAL A 200 0.81 -20.80 -0.18
CA VAL A 200 1.48 -22.10 -0.05
C VAL A 200 1.85 -22.28 1.42
N SER A 201 1.23 -23.29 2.08
CA SER A 201 1.60 -23.66 3.45
C SER A 201 2.99 -24.29 3.49
N LEU A 202 3.76 -24.03 4.54
CA LEU A 202 5.06 -24.75 4.76
C LEU A 202 4.85 -26.25 4.94
N ASP A 203 3.70 -26.67 5.48
CA ASP A 203 3.35 -28.09 5.63
C ASP A 203 3.26 -28.84 4.29
N ALA A 204 3.10 -28.12 3.18
CA ALA A 204 3.07 -28.72 1.84
C ALA A 204 4.49 -29.15 1.35
N PHE A 205 5.56 -28.67 2.01
CA PHE A 205 6.93 -29.10 1.77
C PHE A 205 7.31 -30.24 2.70
N GLU A 206 6.86 -31.45 2.38
CA GLU A 206 7.03 -32.63 3.21
C GLU A 206 8.50 -32.88 3.60
N GLY A 207 8.73 -33.10 4.89
CA GLY A 207 10.06 -33.40 5.42
C GLY A 207 11.06 -32.24 5.39
N GLU A 208 10.55 -31.01 5.34
CA GLU A 208 11.36 -29.81 5.46
C GLU A 208 10.94 -28.97 6.66
N ASP A 209 11.89 -28.70 7.54
CA ASP A 209 11.71 -27.80 8.67
C ASP A 209 12.20 -26.39 8.29
N PHE A 210 11.29 -25.45 8.23
CA PHE A 210 11.60 -24.08 7.88
C PHE A 210 11.81 -23.20 9.11
N VAL A 211 12.79 -22.31 9.01
CA VAL A 211 13.07 -21.26 10.00
C VAL A 211 12.80 -19.91 9.37
N TYR A 212 11.90 -19.15 9.96
CA TYR A 212 11.56 -17.78 9.53
C TYR A 212 12.54 -16.76 10.11
N ASP A 213 13.12 -15.92 9.28
CA ASP A 213 14.05 -14.86 9.70
C ASP A 213 13.37 -13.65 10.37
N GLY A 214 12.04 -13.65 10.44
CA GLY A 214 11.25 -12.55 10.98
C GLY A 214 10.98 -11.41 9.99
N LEU A 215 11.50 -11.48 8.77
CA LEU A 215 11.40 -10.41 7.76
C LEU A 215 10.85 -10.88 6.41
N ILE A 216 11.64 -11.63 5.65
CA ILE A 216 11.36 -11.90 4.23
C ILE A 216 11.71 -13.32 3.79
N THR A 217 12.27 -14.16 4.65
CA THR A 217 12.81 -15.46 4.25
C THR A 217 12.34 -16.58 5.16
N GLN A 218 11.94 -17.68 4.53
CA GLN A 218 11.82 -18.99 5.13
C GLN A 218 12.99 -19.85 4.61
N ARG A 219 13.77 -20.44 5.50
CA ARG A 219 14.95 -21.24 5.15
C ARG A 219 14.86 -22.65 5.71
N SER A 220 15.05 -23.63 4.84
CA SER A 220 15.26 -25.02 5.21
C SER A 220 16.67 -25.48 4.78
N PRO A 221 17.15 -26.68 5.18
CA PRO A 221 18.39 -27.22 4.68
C PRO A 221 18.44 -27.42 3.15
N LYS A 222 17.27 -27.56 2.51
CA LYS A 222 17.16 -27.85 1.09
C LYS A 222 16.93 -26.60 0.23
N ARG A 223 16.25 -25.58 0.78
CA ARG A 223 15.83 -24.40 0.00
C ARG A 223 15.67 -23.13 0.83
N GLU A 224 15.67 -22.03 0.14
CA GLU A 224 15.39 -20.71 0.68
C GLU A 224 14.21 -20.09 -0.10
N LEU A 225 13.14 -19.73 0.62
CA LEU A 225 11.97 -19.06 0.07
C LEU A 225 12.00 -17.61 0.51
N THR A 226 12.42 -16.75 -0.39
CA THR A 226 12.48 -15.30 -0.16
C THR A 226 11.60 -14.58 -1.19
N ILE A 227 11.21 -13.35 -0.91
CA ILE A 227 10.42 -12.55 -1.89
C ILE A 227 11.24 -12.43 -3.19
N GLY A 228 10.60 -12.76 -4.32
CA GLY A 228 11.22 -12.80 -5.63
C GLY A 228 11.73 -14.18 -6.05
N THR A 229 11.72 -15.17 -5.16
CA THR A 229 12.11 -16.56 -5.51
C THR A 229 11.07 -17.16 -6.46
N PRO A 230 11.45 -17.71 -7.62
CA PRO A 230 10.56 -18.50 -8.45
C PRO A 230 10.09 -19.75 -7.70
N LEU A 231 8.80 -20.03 -7.75
CA LEU A 231 8.21 -21.21 -7.12
C LEU A 231 7.13 -21.76 -8.03
N PRO A 232 7.40 -22.84 -8.76
CA PRO A 232 6.38 -23.55 -9.51
C PRO A 232 5.38 -24.18 -8.56
N ILE A 233 4.09 -24.05 -8.89
CA ILE A 233 2.97 -24.47 -8.04
C ILE A 233 1.90 -25.23 -8.82
N ILE A 234 1.07 -25.92 -8.07
CA ILE A 234 -0.17 -26.53 -8.54
C ILE A 234 -1.32 -25.88 -7.76
N VAL A 235 -2.41 -25.57 -8.42
CA VAL A 235 -3.61 -25.04 -7.79
C VAL A 235 -4.28 -26.13 -6.96
N ALA A 236 -4.28 -25.99 -5.65
CA ALA A 236 -4.85 -26.98 -4.73
C ALA A 236 -6.34 -26.75 -4.48
N SER A 237 -6.73 -25.50 -4.22
CA SER A 237 -8.12 -25.13 -3.97
C SER A 237 -8.36 -23.64 -4.22
N ALA A 238 -9.64 -23.30 -4.48
CA ALA A 238 -10.08 -21.93 -4.63
C ALA A 238 -11.45 -21.75 -3.96
N TYR A 239 -11.56 -20.77 -3.07
CA TYR A 239 -12.76 -20.52 -2.27
C TYR A 239 -13.37 -19.18 -2.67
N VAL A 240 -14.28 -19.20 -3.64
CA VAL A 240 -14.89 -17.98 -4.21
C VAL A 240 -15.50 -17.06 -3.14
N ALA A 241 -16.24 -17.65 -2.18
CA ALA A 241 -16.91 -16.85 -1.14
C ALA A 241 -15.96 -16.07 -0.21
N THR A 242 -14.69 -16.44 -0.15
CA THR A 242 -13.68 -15.80 0.71
C THR A 242 -12.53 -15.19 -0.09
N GLY A 243 -12.55 -15.31 -1.42
CA GLY A 243 -11.50 -14.83 -2.30
C GLY A 243 -10.14 -15.52 -2.11
N LYS A 244 -10.10 -16.69 -1.48
CA LYS A 244 -8.85 -17.39 -1.18
C LYS A 244 -8.50 -18.43 -2.21
N VAL A 245 -7.23 -18.47 -2.56
CA VAL A 245 -6.64 -19.50 -3.42
C VAL A 245 -5.47 -20.13 -2.69
N ASP A 246 -5.48 -21.47 -2.58
CA ASP A 246 -4.38 -22.22 -2.02
C ASP A 246 -3.62 -22.94 -3.12
N PHE A 247 -2.32 -22.90 -3.01
CA PHE A 247 -1.39 -23.59 -3.88
C PHE A 247 -0.61 -24.65 -3.12
N VAL A 248 -0.08 -25.63 -3.83
CA VAL A 248 0.95 -26.55 -3.33
C VAL A 248 2.18 -26.47 -4.24
N PRO A 249 3.39 -26.74 -3.70
CA PRO A 249 4.57 -26.76 -4.55
C PRO A 249 4.49 -27.88 -5.59
N ASP A 250 4.93 -27.56 -6.80
CA ASP A 250 5.05 -28.56 -7.88
C ASP A 250 6.31 -29.40 -7.63
N LYS A 251 6.13 -30.55 -7.00
CA LYS A 251 7.24 -31.44 -6.61
C LYS A 251 8.04 -31.96 -7.80
N GLU A 252 7.39 -32.13 -8.95
CA GLU A 252 8.06 -32.64 -10.15
C GLU A 252 9.07 -31.63 -10.72
N LYS A 253 8.76 -30.33 -10.58
CA LYS A 253 9.63 -29.24 -11.06
C LYS A 253 10.62 -28.74 -10.02
N LEU A 254 10.43 -29.07 -8.75
CA LEU A 254 11.28 -28.61 -7.65
C LEU A 254 12.40 -29.60 -7.29
N ASP A 255 12.59 -30.69 -8.03
CA ASP A 255 13.56 -31.76 -7.74
C ASP A 255 13.39 -32.32 -6.30
N ILE A 256 12.17 -32.61 -5.89
CA ILE A 256 11.82 -33.15 -4.57
C ILE A 256 11.51 -34.65 -4.68
#